data_f0f7f93ce622e2b440cb9010b8c50e03
#
_entry.id   f0f7f93ce622e2b440cb9010b8c50e03
#
_cell.length_a   1.000
_cell.length_b   1.000
_cell.length_c   1.000
_cell.angle_alpha   90.00
_cell.angle_beta   90.00
_cell.angle_gamma   90.00
#
_symmetry.space_group_name_H-M   'P 1'
#
loop_
_entity.id
_entity.type
_entity.pdbx_description
1 polymer ?
#
loop_
_entity_poly.entity_id
_entity_poly.type
_entity_poly.pdbx_seq_one_letter_code
_entity_poly.pdbx_strand_id
1 'polypeptide(L)'
;MKKLKVGILSTGNIAGVMAVTLNGMKEVELYAVASRNIEKAQAFAGKFGASRAYGSYEKLAADEQVDLVYVATPMSEHYENVNMLLRHGRNVLCEKSFALNEKQAAEMFALAKEKKLLLTEAIWVRYMPMWKTLREVLES
;
A
#
# COMPACT_ATOMS: atom_id res chain seq x y z
N MET A 1 -21.08 9.15 -2.00
CA MET A 1 -20.46 7.81 -1.92
C MET A 1 -19.35 7.85 -0.88
N LYS A 2 -19.22 6.82 -0.04
CA LYS A 2 -18.15 6.75 0.96
C LYS A 2 -16.81 6.58 0.21
N LYS A 3 -15.83 7.44 0.50
CA LYS A 3 -14.48 7.32 -0.08
C LYS A 3 -13.73 6.14 0.53
N LEU A 4 -12.90 5.49 -0.27
CA LEU A 4 -11.94 4.49 0.19
C LEU A 4 -10.83 5.17 0.99
N LYS A 5 -10.66 4.83 2.25
CA LYS A 5 -9.62 5.38 3.12
C LYS A 5 -8.32 4.60 2.97
N VAL A 6 -7.31 5.25 2.41
CA VAL A 6 -6.00 4.65 2.16
C VAL A 6 -4.98 5.12 3.18
N GLY A 7 -4.25 4.16 3.77
CA GLY A 7 -3.08 4.40 4.59
C GLY A 7 -1.78 4.15 3.79
N ILE A 8 -0.72 4.87 4.09
CA ILE A 8 0.61 4.67 3.50
C ILE A 8 1.60 4.28 4.60
N LEU A 9 2.29 3.16 4.44
CA LEU A 9 3.45 2.77 5.24
C LEU A 9 4.73 3.31 4.60
N SER A 10 5.47 4.13 5.35
CA SER A 10 6.67 4.86 4.94
C SER A 10 6.40 6.29 4.46
N THR A 11 7.45 7.09 4.48
CA THR A 11 7.45 8.50 4.05
C THR A 11 8.53 8.78 2.99
N GLY A 12 8.95 7.72 2.28
CA GLY A 12 9.95 7.80 1.22
C GLY A 12 9.41 8.40 -0.08
N ASN A 13 10.27 8.46 -1.10
CA ASN A 13 9.94 9.11 -2.38
C ASN A 13 8.71 8.47 -3.05
N ILE A 14 8.65 7.14 -3.12
CA ILE A 14 7.52 6.45 -3.78
C ILE A 14 6.21 6.62 -2.99
N ALA A 15 6.27 6.72 -1.67
CA ALA A 15 5.12 7.10 -0.84
C ALA A 15 4.58 8.48 -1.21
N GLY A 16 5.47 9.45 -1.46
CA GLY A 16 5.11 10.79 -1.92
C GLY A 16 4.42 10.78 -3.29
N VAL A 17 4.93 9.99 -4.24
CA VAL A 17 4.31 9.82 -5.56
C VAL A 17 2.89 9.24 -5.42
N MET A 18 2.72 8.21 -4.59
CA MET A 18 1.40 7.64 -4.32
C MET A 18 0.46 8.65 -3.65
N ALA A 19 0.94 9.43 -2.69
CA ALA A 19 0.13 10.44 -2.02
C ALA A 19 -0.42 11.48 -3.02
N VAL A 20 0.40 11.95 -3.96
CA VAL A 20 -0.06 12.84 -5.05
C VAL A 20 -1.12 12.17 -5.92
N THR A 21 -0.90 10.91 -6.28
CA THR A 21 -1.85 10.12 -7.08
C THR A 21 -3.19 9.98 -6.38
N LEU A 22 -3.19 9.58 -5.09
CA LEU A 22 -4.41 9.42 -4.30
C LEU A 22 -5.20 10.74 -4.19
N ASN A 23 -4.51 11.86 -4.00
CA ASN A 23 -5.14 13.18 -3.93
C ASN A 23 -5.79 13.63 -5.26
N GLY A 24 -5.39 13.07 -6.39
CA GLY A 24 -6.03 13.26 -7.70
C GLY A 24 -7.29 12.41 -7.92
N MET A 25 -7.57 11.43 -7.05
CA MET A 25 -8.69 10.49 -7.19
C MET A 25 -9.89 10.94 -6.35
N LYS A 26 -11.07 11.05 -6.97
CA LYS A 26 -12.28 11.54 -6.27
C LYS A 26 -12.86 10.51 -5.29
N GLU A 27 -12.66 9.22 -5.57
CA GLU A 27 -13.22 8.07 -4.84
C GLU A 27 -12.37 7.67 -3.63
N VAL A 28 -11.20 8.27 -3.47
CA VAL A 28 -10.19 7.89 -2.47
C VAL A 28 -9.93 9.06 -1.52
N GLU A 29 -9.58 8.75 -0.30
CA GLU A 29 -9.05 9.66 0.72
C GLU A 29 -7.67 9.17 1.14
N LEU A 30 -6.65 10.03 1.02
CA LEU A 30 -5.38 9.80 1.71
C LEU A 30 -5.63 10.03 3.21
N TYR A 31 -5.98 8.95 3.90
CA TYR A 31 -6.45 9.01 5.27
C TYR A 31 -5.32 9.01 6.29
N ALA A 32 -4.34 8.12 6.13
CA ALA A 32 -3.29 7.91 7.13
C ALA A 32 -1.91 7.74 6.53
N VAL A 33 -0.89 8.09 7.28
CA VAL A 33 0.51 7.76 7.00
C VAL A 33 1.20 7.27 8.27
N ALA A 34 2.09 6.31 8.14
CA ALA A 34 2.94 5.85 9.24
C ALA A 34 4.42 5.87 8.87
N SER A 35 5.23 6.20 9.87
CA SER A 35 6.68 6.13 9.85
C SER A 35 7.18 5.63 11.21
N ARG A 36 8.38 5.05 11.25
CA ARG A 36 9.06 4.73 12.53
C ARG A 36 9.48 5.97 13.33
N ASN A 37 9.34 7.14 12.72
CA ASN A 37 9.57 8.44 13.36
C ASN A 37 8.30 9.29 13.18
N ILE A 38 7.70 9.71 14.30
CA ILE A 38 6.43 10.45 14.30
C ILE A 38 6.55 11.82 13.63
N GLU A 39 7.67 12.53 13.79
CA GLU A 39 7.88 13.84 13.18
C GLU A 39 7.89 13.73 11.64
N LYS A 40 8.51 12.65 11.09
CA LYS A 40 8.48 12.37 9.65
C LYS A 40 7.06 12.06 9.17
N ALA A 41 6.28 11.30 9.93
CA ALA A 41 4.89 11.02 9.60
C ALA A 41 4.03 12.29 9.62
N GLN A 42 4.20 13.14 10.63
CA GLN A 42 3.49 14.42 10.75
C GLN A 42 3.87 15.39 9.62
N ALA A 43 5.16 15.51 9.32
CA ALA A 43 5.62 16.34 8.20
C ALA A 43 5.05 15.87 6.85
N PHE A 44 5.03 14.55 6.62
CA PHE A 44 4.44 13.96 5.42
C PHE A 44 2.92 14.22 5.37
N ALA A 45 2.22 13.98 6.48
CA ALA A 45 0.78 14.24 6.58
C ALA A 45 0.45 15.71 6.30
N GLY A 46 1.19 16.64 6.87
CA GLY A 46 1.03 18.08 6.62
C GLY A 46 1.31 18.47 5.16
N LYS A 47 2.31 17.86 4.53
CA LYS A 47 2.67 18.12 3.13
C LYS A 47 1.63 17.60 2.12
N PHE A 48 1.07 16.42 2.37
CA PHE A 48 0.19 15.73 1.41
C PHE A 48 -1.28 15.69 1.85
N GLY A 49 -1.62 16.23 3.02
CA GLY A 49 -2.99 16.32 3.48
C GLY A 49 -3.58 15.04 4.05
N ALA A 50 -2.75 14.13 4.60
CA ALA A 50 -3.26 12.96 5.30
C ALA A 50 -3.92 13.36 6.62
N SER A 51 -5.09 12.79 6.91
CA SER A 51 -5.88 13.12 8.11
C SER A 51 -5.24 12.60 9.41
N ARG A 52 -4.39 11.56 9.33
CA ARG A 52 -3.75 10.89 10.46
C ARG A 52 -2.27 10.64 10.20
N ALA A 53 -1.46 10.77 11.25
CA ALA A 53 -0.04 10.43 11.24
C ALA A 53 0.30 9.52 12.43
N TYR A 54 0.99 8.42 12.16
CA TYR A 54 1.37 7.42 13.16
C TYR A 54 2.88 7.25 13.24
N GLY A 55 3.40 7.16 14.47
CA GLY A 55 4.83 6.95 14.74
C GLY A 55 5.26 5.47 14.71
N SER A 56 4.36 4.55 14.37
CA SER A 56 4.69 3.15 14.11
C SER A 56 3.72 2.54 13.10
N TYR A 57 4.15 1.49 12.43
CA TYR A 57 3.36 0.77 11.43
C TYR A 57 2.19 0.01 12.06
N GLU A 58 2.40 -0.53 13.27
CA GLU A 58 1.39 -1.24 14.06
C GLU A 58 0.21 -0.33 14.43
N LYS A 59 0.49 0.92 14.78
CA LYS A 59 -0.58 1.90 15.10
C LYS A 59 -1.47 2.19 13.89
N LEU A 60 -0.89 2.30 12.70
CA LEU A 60 -1.68 2.43 11.48
C LEU A 60 -2.47 1.15 11.18
N ALA A 61 -1.83 -0.03 11.33
CA ALA A 61 -2.48 -1.31 11.11
C ALA A 61 -3.69 -1.53 12.03
N ALA A 62 -3.62 -1.04 13.27
CA ALA A 62 -4.69 -1.14 14.26
C ALA A 62 -5.85 -0.17 14.01
N ASP A 63 -5.70 0.83 13.14
CA ASP A 63 -6.79 1.76 12.83
C ASP A 63 -7.84 1.12 11.90
N GLU A 64 -8.98 0.74 12.48
CA GLU A 64 -10.07 0.07 11.77
C GLU A 64 -10.73 0.93 10.67
N GLN A 65 -10.46 2.21 10.63
CA GLN A 65 -10.97 3.09 9.59
C GLN A 65 -10.16 3.02 8.28
N VAL A 66 -8.99 2.41 8.31
CA VAL A 66 -8.16 2.22 7.11
C VAL A 66 -8.69 1.03 6.31
N ASP A 67 -9.17 1.29 5.09
CA ASP A 67 -9.72 0.26 4.20
C ASP A 67 -8.64 -0.48 3.42
N LEU A 68 -7.56 0.23 3.01
CA LEU A 68 -6.44 -0.30 2.22
C LEU A 68 -5.12 0.33 2.68
N VAL A 69 -4.06 -0.46 2.78
CA VAL A 69 -2.72 0.06 3.08
C VAL A 69 -1.78 -0.15 1.90
N TYR A 70 -1.16 0.96 1.46
CA TYR A 70 -0.07 0.94 0.50
C TYR A 70 1.26 0.79 1.23
N VAL A 71 1.96 -0.30 0.97
CA VAL A 71 3.27 -0.61 1.57
C VAL A 71 4.37 -0.09 0.67
N ALA A 72 5.02 1.00 1.10
CA ALA A 72 6.10 1.70 0.40
C ALA A 72 7.44 1.65 1.17
N THR A 73 7.59 0.65 2.02
CA THR A 73 8.82 0.38 2.76
C THR A 73 9.89 -0.25 1.85
N PRO A 74 11.15 -0.36 2.27
CA PRO A 74 12.14 -1.16 1.55
C PRO A 74 11.68 -2.61 1.34
N MET A 75 12.07 -3.21 0.21
CA MET A 75 11.68 -4.58 -0.17
C MET A 75 11.99 -5.61 0.93
N SER A 76 13.09 -5.45 1.65
CA SER A 76 13.47 -6.32 2.77
C SER A 76 12.47 -6.33 3.93
N GLU A 77 11.63 -5.31 4.03
CA GLU A 77 10.62 -5.15 5.09
C GLU A 77 9.20 -5.55 4.63
N HIS A 78 9.01 -5.82 3.33
CA HIS A 78 7.67 -6.13 2.78
C HIS A 78 7.03 -7.33 3.45
N TYR A 79 7.76 -8.43 3.61
CA TYR A 79 7.23 -9.66 4.20
C TYR A 79 6.65 -9.43 5.60
N GLU A 80 7.43 -8.80 6.49
CA GLU A 80 6.99 -8.53 7.87
C GLU A 80 5.82 -7.53 7.90
N ASN A 81 5.92 -6.45 7.14
CA ASN A 81 4.90 -5.40 7.13
C ASN A 81 3.58 -5.89 6.53
N VAL A 82 3.62 -6.64 5.43
CA VAL A 82 2.41 -7.19 4.80
C VAL A 82 1.73 -8.20 5.72
N ASN A 83 2.49 -9.13 6.31
CA ASN A 83 1.93 -10.11 7.23
C ASN A 83 1.33 -9.45 8.48
N MET A 84 1.97 -8.42 9.03
CA MET A 84 1.45 -7.64 10.14
C MET A 84 0.11 -6.99 9.78
N LEU A 85 0.02 -6.32 8.62
CA LEU A 85 -1.21 -5.68 8.13
C LEU A 85 -2.35 -6.70 7.92
N LEU A 86 -2.06 -7.84 7.29
CA LEU A 86 -3.04 -8.90 7.07
C LEU A 86 -3.57 -9.47 8.39
N ARG A 87 -2.70 -9.66 9.40
CA ARG A 87 -3.12 -10.10 10.74
C ARG A 87 -4.05 -9.08 11.43
N HIS A 88 -3.90 -7.79 11.13
CA HIS A 88 -4.79 -6.73 11.60
C HIS A 88 -6.06 -6.55 10.73
N GLY A 89 -6.26 -7.40 9.73
CA GLY A 89 -7.44 -7.33 8.87
C GLY A 89 -7.41 -6.21 7.83
N ARG A 90 -6.21 -5.74 7.43
CA ARG A 90 -6.06 -4.69 6.40
C ARG A 90 -5.85 -5.30 5.02
N ASN A 91 -6.54 -4.75 4.01
CA ASN A 91 -6.20 -5.00 2.62
C ASN A 91 -4.88 -4.33 2.27
N VAL A 92 -4.09 -4.92 1.36
CA VAL A 92 -2.73 -4.46 1.09
C VAL A 92 -2.46 -4.32 -0.40
N LEU A 93 -1.90 -3.17 -0.78
CA LEU A 93 -1.21 -2.92 -2.04
C LEU A 93 0.29 -2.78 -1.72
N CYS A 94 1.10 -3.75 -2.11
CA CYS A 94 2.54 -3.78 -1.80
C CYS A 94 3.37 -3.35 -3.00
N GLU A 95 4.34 -2.45 -2.78
CA GLU A 95 5.29 -2.05 -3.81
C GLU A 95 6.11 -3.23 -4.38
N LYS A 96 6.56 -3.04 -5.60
CA LYS A 96 7.51 -3.94 -6.27
C LYS A 96 8.92 -3.70 -5.66
N SER A 97 9.81 -4.67 -5.56
CA SER A 97 9.53 -6.08 -5.74
C SER A 97 8.80 -6.64 -4.52
N PHE A 98 7.81 -7.48 -4.78
CA PHE A 98 6.83 -7.90 -3.78
C PHE A 98 7.41 -8.57 -2.52
N ALA A 99 8.39 -9.46 -2.73
CA ALA A 99 9.07 -10.21 -1.66
C ALA A 99 10.51 -10.54 -2.07
N LEU A 100 11.33 -10.98 -1.12
CA LEU A 100 12.73 -11.38 -1.39
C LEU A 100 12.84 -12.72 -2.14
N ASN A 101 11.83 -13.58 -2.02
CA ASN A 101 11.81 -14.90 -2.65
C ASN A 101 10.38 -15.45 -2.76
N GLU A 102 10.24 -16.53 -3.52
CA GLU A 102 8.96 -17.22 -3.76
C GLU A 102 8.29 -17.70 -2.48
N LYS A 103 9.05 -18.25 -1.52
CA LYS A 103 8.48 -18.74 -0.26
C LYS A 103 7.77 -17.63 0.51
N GLN A 104 8.40 -16.47 0.66
CA GLN A 104 7.79 -15.31 1.32
C GLN A 104 6.51 -14.87 0.58
N ALA A 105 6.56 -14.78 -0.75
CA ALA A 105 5.39 -14.40 -1.54
C ALA A 105 4.24 -15.38 -1.37
N ALA A 106 4.52 -16.70 -1.42
CA ALA A 106 3.51 -17.74 -1.22
C ALA A 106 2.87 -17.68 0.17
N GLU A 107 3.65 -17.47 1.23
CA GLU A 107 3.15 -17.33 2.60
C GLU A 107 2.26 -16.09 2.76
N MET A 108 2.64 -14.95 2.18
CA MET A 108 1.84 -13.72 2.20
C MET A 108 0.48 -13.92 1.51
N PHE A 109 0.46 -14.54 0.32
CA PHE A 109 -0.79 -14.84 -0.39
C PHE A 109 -1.65 -15.88 0.34
N ALA A 110 -1.03 -16.90 0.96
CA ALA A 110 -1.76 -17.88 1.77
C ALA A 110 -2.47 -17.23 2.95
N LEU A 111 -1.78 -16.33 3.67
CA LEU A 111 -2.37 -15.58 4.78
C LEU A 111 -3.49 -14.64 4.31
N ALA A 112 -3.31 -13.93 3.20
CA ALA A 112 -4.35 -13.07 2.64
C ALA A 112 -5.60 -13.87 2.27
N LYS A 113 -5.43 -15.04 1.66
CA LYS A 113 -6.53 -15.95 1.32
C LYS A 113 -7.25 -16.47 2.57
N GLU A 114 -6.51 -16.90 3.59
CA GLU A 114 -7.06 -17.35 4.89
C GLU A 114 -7.92 -16.23 5.52
N LYS A 115 -7.40 -15.01 5.54
CA LYS A 115 -8.09 -13.84 6.11
C LYS A 115 -9.18 -13.25 5.21
N LYS A 116 -9.32 -13.75 3.96
CA LYS A 116 -10.26 -13.20 2.95
C LYS A 116 -10.01 -11.73 2.66
N LEU A 117 -8.74 -11.34 2.59
CA LEU A 117 -8.30 -9.97 2.34
C LEU A 117 -7.69 -9.84 0.94
N LEU A 118 -7.77 -8.64 0.38
CA LEU A 118 -7.05 -8.28 -0.84
C LEU A 118 -5.55 -8.12 -0.52
N LEU A 119 -4.73 -8.80 -1.30
CA LEU A 119 -3.29 -8.57 -1.38
C LEU A 119 -2.88 -8.53 -2.84
N THR A 120 -2.23 -7.47 -3.26
CA THR A 120 -1.74 -7.32 -4.64
C THR A 120 -0.41 -6.57 -4.68
N GLU A 121 0.36 -6.84 -5.73
CA GLU A 121 1.62 -6.14 -6.01
C GLU A 121 1.35 -4.91 -6.89
N ALA A 122 2.03 -3.80 -6.63
CA ALA A 122 1.93 -2.56 -7.38
C ALA A 122 2.73 -2.62 -8.71
N ILE A 123 2.37 -3.56 -9.59
CA ILE A 123 2.92 -3.67 -10.96
C ILE A 123 2.13 -2.73 -11.89
N TRP A 124 2.40 -1.44 -11.78
CA TRP A 124 1.67 -0.40 -12.49
C TRP A 124 1.74 -0.50 -14.02
N VAL A 125 2.82 -1.07 -14.57
CA VAL A 125 2.96 -1.29 -16.02
C VAL A 125 1.85 -2.13 -16.62
N ARG A 126 1.26 -3.06 -15.84
CA ARG A 126 0.12 -3.89 -16.29
C ARG A 126 -1.14 -3.09 -16.60
N TYR A 127 -1.26 -1.90 -16.05
CA TYR A 127 -2.43 -1.03 -16.20
C TYR A 127 -2.22 0.09 -17.21
N MET A 128 -1.05 0.14 -17.86
CA MET A 128 -0.77 1.12 -18.91
C MET A 128 -1.48 0.76 -20.21
N PRO A 129 -2.02 1.76 -20.95
CA PRO A 129 -2.65 1.53 -22.26
C PRO A 129 -1.78 0.74 -23.23
N MET A 130 -0.47 1.01 -23.26
CA MET A 130 0.50 0.31 -24.10
C MET A 130 0.54 -1.21 -23.82
N TRP A 131 0.33 -1.64 -22.57
CA TRP A 131 0.30 -3.07 -22.23
C TRP A 131 -0.89 -3.79 -22.90
N LYS A 132 -2.04 -3.12 -22.97
CA LYS A 132 -3.22 -3.64 -23.67
C LYS A 132 -2.92 -3.83 -25.17
N THR A 133 -2.36 -2.80 -25.82
CA THR A 133 -1.98 -2.86 -27.23
C THR A 133 -0.94 -3.97 -27.50
N LEU A 134 0.07 -4.09 -26.63
CA LEU A 134 1.08 -5.15 -26.76
C LEU A 134 0.46 -6.55 -26.70
N ARG A 135 -0.47 -6.77 -25.75
CA ARG A 135 -1.19 -8.06 -25.67
C ARG A 135 -2.00 -8.36 -26.93
N GLU A 136 -2.73 -7.39 -27.43
CA GLU A 136 -3.52 -7.53 -28.67
C GLU A 136 -2.64 -7.93 -29.85
N VAL A 137 -1.43 -7.36 -29.96
CA VAL A 137 -0.47 -7.71 -31.03
C VAL A 137 0.11 -9.11 -30.86
N LEU A 138 0.38 -9.54 -29.61
CA LEU A 138 0.96 -10.86 -29.32
C LEU A 138 -0.07 -12.01 -29.45
N GLU A 139 -1.36 -11.70 -29.27
CA GLU A 139 -2.45 -12.67 -29.35
C GLU A 139 -3.06 -12.75 -30.78
N SER A 140 -2.64 -11.87 -31.71
CA SER A 140 -3.05 -11.87 -33.13
C SER A 140 -2.18 -12.82 -33.99
#